data_3403ac633bf29cee34d22349267b30d3
#
_entry.id   3403ac633bf29cee34d22349267b30d3
#
_cell.length_a   1.000
_cell.length_b   1.000
_cell.length_c   1.000
_cell.angle_alpha   90.00
_cell.angle_beta   90.00
_cell.angle_gamma   90.00
#
_symmetry.space_group_name_H-M   'P 1'
#
loop_
_entity.id
_entity.type
_entity.pdbx_description
1 polymer ?
#
loop_
_entity_poly.entity_id
_entity_poly.type
_entity_poly.pdbx_seq_one_letter_code
_entity_poly.pdbx_strand_id
1 'polypeptide(L)'
;MTGLRLSVVYQEMKLRTIVVTRSGACHVKTLHTILRCNIKSLQTDGVQHEIAFVNDDPYEKSECIEKSMKTHDRILFIDFGIHVDDKSLSVVFEPNETMHVIVFPAVVDGIDWVMFKEKVKSGSKEPTNQMGLHFDTDVSSCISDSYYNVKSTYAKTWLMMCKPTLKHMKCRRTGDVKIHPKSKTMFEKFKENGVKIAAYTAANILITYTHECVGNILNSAGIKSS
;
A
#
# COMPACT_ATOMS: atom_id res chain seq x y z
N MET A 1 -7.93 -28.65 -42.95
CA MET A 1 -8.54 -27.84 -41.89
C MET A 1 -7.43 -27.27 -41.06
N THR A 2 -7.01 -26.07 -41.40
CA THR A 2 -5.90 -25.34 -40.72
C THR A 2 -6.51 -24.50 -39.58
N GLY A 3 -6.33 -24.98 -38.36
CA GLY A 3 -6.78 -24.26 -37.17
C GLY A 3 -5.97 -22.99 -36.96
N LEU A 4 -6.58 -21.85 -37.17
CA LEU A 4 -6.07 -20.55 -36.72
C LEU A 4 -5.96 -20.57 -35.20
N ARG A 5 -4.75 -20.73 -34.66
CA ARG A 5 -4.44 -20.37 -33.28
C ARG A 5 -4.48 -18.84 -33.21
N LEU A 6 -5.58 -18.31 -32.71
CA LEU A 6 -5.62 -16.94 -32.21
C LEU A 6 -4.58 -16.84 -31.08
N SER A 7 -3.42 -16.26 -31.36
CA SER A 7 -2.48 -15.83 -30.34
C SER A 7 -3.13 -14.67 -29.58
N VAL A 8 -3.68 -14.96 -28.42
CA VAL A 8 -4.06 -13.94 -27.46
C VAL A 8 -2.76 -13.23 -27.10
N VAL A 9 -2.58 -12.02 -27.60
CA VAL A 9 -1.46 -11.15 -27.20
C VAL A 9 -1.74 -10.76 -25.74
N TYR A 10 -1.20 -11.51 -24.81
CA TYR A 10 -1.19 -11.11 -23.41
C TYR A 10 -0.35 -9.82 -23.33
N GLN A 11 -0.99 -8.72 -23.02
CA GLN A 11 -0.29 -7.46 -22.78
C GLN A 11 0.54 -7.65 -21.51
N GLU A 12 1.87 -7.69 -21.65
CA GLU A 12 2.78 -7.84 -20.53
C GLU A 12 2.55 -6.68 -19.53
N MET A 13 2.27 -7.02 -18.27
CA MET A 13 2.11 -6.07 -17.17
C MET A 13 3.45 -5.88 -16.44
N LYS A 14 3.95 -4.66 -16.42
CA LYS A 14 5.17 -4.32 -15.66
C LYS A 14 4.80 -3.83 -14.26
N LEU A 15 5.10 -4.67 -13.27
CA LEU A 15 4.92 -4.37 -11.85
C LEU A 15 6.25 -3.96 -11.21
N ARG A 16 6.27 -2.83 -10.52
CA ARG A 16 7.38 -2.46 -9.64
C ARG A 16 6.96 -2.47 -8.19
N THR A 17 7.68 -3.23 -7.35
CA THR A 17 7.55 -3.14 -5.90
C THR A 17 8.65 -2.23 -5.37
N ILE A 18 8.24 -1.10 -4.76
CA ILE A 18 9.15 -0.17 -4.08
C ILE A 18 9.11 -0.48 -2.60
N VAL A 19 10.26 -0.80 -2.03
CA VAL A 19 10.41 -1.21 -0.63
C VAL A 19 11.28 -0.20 0.10
N VAL A 20 10.74 0.37 1.16
CA VAL A 20 11.49 1.30 2.00
C VAL A 20 12.40 0.53 2.96
N THR A 21 13.67 0.96 3.02
CA THR A 21 14.69 0.39 3.90
C THR A 21 15.18 1.45 4.88
N ARG A 22 15.71 1.02 6.02
CA ARG A 22 16.38 1.90 6.99
C ARG A 22 17.79 1.37 7.23
N SER A 23 18.78 2.24 7.10
CA SER A 23 20.20 1.86 7.24
C SER A 23 20.58 0.65 6.37
N GLY A 24 20.02 0.55 5.16
CA GLY A 24 20.25 -0.56 4.24
C GLY A 24 19.61 -1.89 4.66
N ALA A 25 18.81 -1.91 5.74
CA ALA A 25 18.14 -3.11 6.23
C ALA A 25 16.65 -3.14 5.84
N CYS A 26 16.15 -4.34 5.56
CA CYS A 26 14.74 -4.62 5.36
C CYS A 26 14.24 -5.52 6.50
N HIS A 27 13.05 -5.26 7.01
CA HIS A 27 12.45 -6.10 8.04
C HIS A 27 12.11 -7.50 7.50
N VAL A 28 12.33 -8.57 8.29
CA VAL A 28 12.12 -9.97 7.87
C VAL A 28 10.71 -10.22 7.35
N LYS A 29 9.68 -9.66 7.99
CA LYS A 29 8.28 -9.82 7.54
C LYS A 29 8.02 -9.08 6.23
N THR A 30 8.65 -7.92 6.02
CA THR A 30 8.61 -7.21 4.73
C THR A 30 9.29 -8.03 3.65
N LEU A 31 10.45 -8.62 3.94
CA LEU A 31 11.13 -9.53 3.01
C LEU A 31 10.25 -10.71 2.64
N HIS A 32 9.55 -11.31 3.61
CA HIS A 32 8.60 -12.39 3.34
C HIS A 32 7.47 -11.95 2.39
N THR A 33 6.92 -10.74 2.59
CA THR A 33 5.94 -10.14 1.67
C THR A 33 6.48 -10.01 0.25
N ILE A 34 7.72 -9.52 0.11
CA ILE A 34 8.39 -9.36 -1.19
C ILE A 34 8.57 -10.71 -1.90
N LEU A 35 9.05 -11.72 -1.18
CA LEU A 35 9.25 -13.06 -1.72
C LEU A 35 7.92 -13.67 -2.20
N ARG A 36 6.84 -13.49 -1.43
CA ARG A 36 5.50 -13.95 -1.82
C ARG A 36 4.96 -13.20 -3.03
N CYS A 37 5.15 -11.88 -3.08
CA CYS A 37 4.80 -11.08 -4.25
C CYS A 37 5.54 -11.57 -5.51
N ASN A 38 6.83 -11.88 -5.37
CA ASN A 38 7.64 -12.43 -6.46
C ASN A 38 7.16 -13.80 -6.91
N ILE A 39 6.84 -14.71 -5.97
CA ILE A 39 6.27 -16.02 -6.32
C ILE A 39 4.94 -15.86 -7.07
N LYS A 40 4.04 -14.99 -6.60
CA LYS A 40 2.77 -14.73 -7.28
C LYS A 40 2.97 -14.14 -8.67
N SER A 41 3.93 -13.26 -8.87
CA SER A 41 4.24 -12.70 -10.18
C SER A 41 4.72 -13.78 -11.17
N LEU A 42 5.50 -14.75 -10.71
CA LEU A 42 5.94 -15.88 -11.53
C LEU A 42 4.79 -16.86 -11.86
N GLN A 43 3.76 -16.92 -11.03
CA GLN A 43 2.57 -17.75 -11.24
C GLN A 43 1.50 -17.06 -12.10
N THR A 44 1.66 -15.76 -12.36
CA THR A 44 0.72 -14.96 -13.15
C THR A 44 1.30 -14.70 -14.53
N ASP A 45 0.66 -15.24 -15.56
CA ASP A 45 1.14 -15.09 -16.95
C ASP A 45 1.22 -13.62 -17.37
N GLY A 46 2.31 -13.26 -18.06
CA GLY A 46 2.50 -11.93 -18.62
C GLY A 46 2.86 -10.84 -17.60
N VAL A 47 3.33 -11.20 -16.40
CA VAL A 47 3.79 -10.23 -15.40
C VAL A 47 5.31 -10.19 -15.36
N GLN A 48 5.87 -8.99 -15.60
CA GLN A 48 7.27 -8.68 -15.32
C GLN A 48 7.34 -7.94 -13.98
N HIS A 49 8.01 -8.53 -12.99
CA HIS A 49 8.13 -7.97 -11.65
C HIS A 49 9.56 -7.48 -11.37
N GLU A 50 9.67 -6.21 -11.00
CA GLU A 50 10.91 -5.60 -10.54
C GLU A 50 10.78 -5.11 -9.11
N ILE A 51 11.87 -5.22 -8.33
CA ILE A 51 11.93 -4.77 -6.94
C ILE A 51 12.95 -3.63 -6.86
N ALA A 52 12.55 -2.52 -6.27
CA ALA A 52 13.43 -1.39 -5.96
C ALA A 52 13.48 -1.16 -4.46
N PHE A 53 14.68 -1.08 -3.92
CA PHE A 53 14.90 -0.67 -2.54
C PHE A 53 15.25 0.81 -2.50
N VAL A 54 14.62 1.54 -1.58
CA VAL A 54 14.82 2.98 -1.40
C VAL A 54 15.00 3.27 0.09
N ASN A 55 15.89 4.19 0.44
CA ASN A 55 16.04 4.60 1.83
C ASN A 55 14.78 5.31 2.35
N ASP A 56 14.63 5.34 3.67
CA ASP A 56 13.53 6.08 4.33
C ASP A 56 13.80 7.60 4.27
N ASP A 57 14.04 8.09 3.06
CA ASP A 57 14.16 9.51 2.73
C ASP A 57 12.97 9.94 1.86
N PRO A 58 12.25 11.01 2.24
CA PRO A 58 11.07 11.45 1.51
C PRO A 58 11.33 11.82 0.06
N TYR A 59 12.48 12.38 -0.26
CA TYR A 59 12.83 12.81 -1.62
C TYR A 59 13.24 11.61 -2.48
N GLU A 60 14.06 10.70 -1.96
CA GLU A 60 14.41 9.46 -2.67
C GLU A 60 13.16 8.63 -3.00
N LYS A 61 12.21 8.52 -2.03
CA LYS A 61 10.92 7.85 -2.24
C LYS A 61 10.14 8.50 -3.38
N SER A 62 9.98 9.83 -3.34
CA SER A 62 9.20 10.54 -4.38
C SER A 62 9.84 10.41 -5.76
N GLU A 63 11.16 10.52 -5.87
CA GLU A 63 11.89 10.36 -7.12
C GLU A 63 11.77 8.93 -7.69
N CYS A 64 11.87 7.92 -6.83
CA CYS A 64 11.70 6.52 -7.22
C CYS A 64 10.28 6.27 -7.75
N ILE A 65 9.25 6.82 -7.10
CA ILE A 65 7.85 6.75 -7.54
C ILE A 65 7.71 7.42 -8.91
N GLU A 66 8.21 8.65 -9.09
CA GLU A 66 8.14 9.39 -10.36
C GLU A 66 8.77 8.64 -11.53
N LYS A 67 9.95 8.06 -11.33
CA LYS A 67 10.64 7.24 -12.33
C LYS A 67 9.84 5.99 -12.67
N SER A 68 9.32 5.31 -11.64
CA SER A 68 8.56 4.07 -11.80
C SER A 68 7.23 4.29 -12.52
N MET A 69 6.53 5.39 -12.25
CA MET A 69 5.28 5.75 -12.94
C MET A 69 5.44 5.87 -14.46
N LYS A 70 6.61 6.26 -14.93
CA LYS A 70 6.89 6.45 -16.38
C LYS A 70 7.22 5.15 -17.10
N THR A 71 7.66 4.12 -16.37
CA THR A 71 8.25 2.90 -16.95
C THR A 71 7.45 1.63 -16.67
N HIS A 72 6.56 1.65 -15.67
CA HIS A 72 5.79 0.49 -15.23
C HIS A 72 4.29 0.74 -15.34
N ASP A 73 3.53 -0.33 -15.39
CA ASP A 73 2.06 -0.28 -15.41
C ASP A 73 1.49 -0.17 -14.01
N ARG A 74 2.14 -0.81 -13.02
CA ARG A 74 1.74 -0.79 -11.62
C ARG A 74 2.93 -0.57 -10.69
N ILE A 75 2.66 0.11 -9.57
CA ILE A 75 3.60 0.27 -8.46
C ILE A 75 2.93 -0.25 -7.20
N LEU A 76 3.56 -1.22 -6.54
CA LEU A 76 3.26 -1.60 -5.16
C LEU A 76 4.28 -0.92 -4.26
N PHE A 77 3.83 -0.01 -3.40
CA PHE A 77 4.68 0.66 -2.43
C PHE A 77 4.51 0.01 -1.06
N ILE A 78 5.63 -0.34 -0.41
CA ILE A 78 5.67 -0.97 0.90
C ILE A 78 6.64 -0.18 1.77
N ASP A 79 6.12 0.50 2.79
CA ASP A 79 6.94 1.24 3.75
C ASP A 79 7.68 0.29 4.70
N PHE A 80 8.65 0.82 5.44
CA PHE A 80 9.47 0.03 6.35
C PHE A 80 8.63 -0.68 7.43
N GLY A 81 8.94 -1.97 7.66
CA GLY A 81 8.29 -2.77 8.69
C GLY A 81 6.86 -3.25 8.38
N ILE A 82 6.41 -3.07 7.15
CA ILE A 82 5.07 -3.51 6.72
C ILE A 82 5.11 -4.97 6.27
N HIS A 83 4.13 -5.73 6.75
CA HIS A 83 3.79 -7.05 6.24
C HIS A 83 2.40 -7.02 5.60
N VAL A 84 2.30 -7.58 4.40
CA VAL A 84 1.05 -7.73 3.65
C VAL A 84 0.76 -9.22 3.52
N ASP A 85 -0.44 -9.64 3.86
CA ASP A 85 -0.87 -11.03 3.74
C ASP A 85 -1.11 -11.46 2.28
N ASP A 86 -1.18 -12.76 2.04
CA ASP A 86 -1.30 -13.32 0.69
C ASP A 86 -2.58 -12.91 -0.04
N LYS A 87 -3.68 -12.78 0.70
CA LYS A 87 -4.97 -12.40 0.14
C LYS A 87 -4.92 -10.96 -0.35
N SER A 88 -4.35 -10.06 0.45
CA SER A 88 -4.14 -8.66 0.06
C SER A 88 -3.17 -8.52 -1.11
N LEU A 89 -2.12 -9.35 -1.16
CA LEU A 89 -1.20 -9.39 -2.31
C LEU A 89 -1.87 -9.81 -3.62
N SER A 90 -2.93 -10.62 -3.58
CA SER A 90 -3.65 -11.02 -4.79
C SER A 90 -4.25 -9.82 -5.53
N VAL A 91 -4.70 -8.80 -4.81
CA VAL A 91 -5.25 -7.54 -5.37
C VAL A 91 -4.26 -6.85 -6.31
N VAL A 92 -2.95 -7.04 -6.09
CA VAL A 92 -1.90 -6.45 -6.94
C VAL A 92 -1.97 -6.95 -8.38
N PHE A 93 -2.44 -8.18 -8.56
CA PHE A 93 -2.47 -8.88 -9.86
C PHE A 93 -3.86 -8.84 -10.50
N GLU A 94 -4.91 -8.50 -9.76
CA GLU A 94 -6.28 -8.43 -10.25
C GLU A 94 -6.47 -7.28 -11.25
N PRO A 95 -7.31 -7.49 -12.29
CA PRO A 95 -7.69 -6.40 -13.20
C PRO A 95 -8.41 -5.29 -12.43
N ASN A 96 -8.02 -4.05 -12.67
CA ASN A 96 -8.69 -2.90 -12.08
C ASN A 96 -8.74 -1.74 -13.07
N GLU A 97 -9.92 -1.45 -13.57
CA GLU A 97 -10.14 -0.37 -14.55
C GLU A 97 -10.70 0.90 -13.93
N THR A 98 -11.25 0.82 -12.73
CA THR A 98 -12.03 1.90 -12.13
C THR A 98 -11.28 2.74 -11.12
N MET A 99 -10.29 2.15 -10.43
CA MET A 99 -9.52 2.80 -9.38
C MET A 99 -8.10 3.10 -9.87
N HIS A 100 -7.58 4.26 -9.54
CA HIS A 100 -6.23 4.67 -9.94
C HIS A 100 -5.21 4.31 -8.87
N VAL A 101 -5.60 4.42 -7.59
CA VAL A 101 -4.78 4.05 -6.45
C VAL A 101 -5.64 3.26 -5.46
N ILE A 102 -5.10 2.14 -4.96
CA ILE A 102 -5.70 1.35 -3.89
C ILE A 102 -4.77 1.46 -2.68
N VAL A 103 -5.28 1.96 -1.57
CA VAL A 103 -4.56 1.98 -0.30
C VAL A 103 -4.97 0.79 0.55
N PHE A 104 -4.02 0.25 1.30
CA PHE A 104 -4.26 -0.83 2.26
C PHE A 104 -4.19 -0.23 3.66
N PRO A 105 -5.35 0.05 4.30
CA PRO A 105 -5.38 0.68 5.62
C PRO A 105 -4.61 -0.13 6.65
N ALA A 106 -3.77 0.56 7.42
CA ALA A 106 -2.97 -0.04 8.46
C ALA A 106 -3.14 0.71 9.78
N VAL A 107 -3.00 0.00 10.90
CA VAL A 107 -2.99 0.60 12.22
C VAL A 107 -1.67 1.34 12.42
N VAL A 108 -1.74 2.60 12.83
CA VAL A 108 -0.54 3.48 12.90
C VAL A 108 0.08 3.46 14.28
N ASP A 109 -0.75 3.50 15.32
CA ASP A 109 -0.35 3.61 16.72
C ASP A 109 -0.85 2.40 17.52
N GLY A 110 -0.42 2.34 18.76
CA GLY A 110 -0.95 1.37 19.71
C GLY A 110 -2.44 1.60 20.02
N ILE A 111 -2.98 0.86 20.98
CA ILE A 111 -4.38 0.97 21.38
C ILE A 111 -4.59 2.29 22.14
N ASP A 112 -5.50 3.11 21.66
CA ASP A 112 -6.04 4.25 22.40
C ASP A 112 -7.09 3.75 23.41
N TRP A 113 -6.66 3.61 24.65
CA TRP A 113 -7.50 3.11 25.72
C TRP A 113 -8.63 4.08 26.13
N VAL A 114 -8.48 5.38 25.88
CA VAL A 114 -9.54 6.37 26.16
C VAL A 114 -10.65 6.18 25.15
N MET A 115 -10.32 6.20 23.85
CA MET A 115 -11.25 5.95 22.76
C MET A 115 -11.92 4.57 22.90
N PHE A 116 -11.15 3.54 23.25
CA PHE A 116 -11.70 2.18 23.51
C PHE A 116 -12.79 2.21 24.57
N LYS A 117 -12.50 2.81 25.76
CA LYS A 117 -13.45 2.92 26.88
C LYS A 117 -14.71 3.70 26.49
N GLU A 118 -14.55 4.79 25.74
CA GLU A 118 -15.67 5.60 25.27
C GLU A 118 -16.56 4.84 24.31
N LYS A 119 -15.98 4.13 23.33
CA LYS A 119 -16.73 3.30 22.37
C LYS A 119 -17.46 2.13 23.06
N VAL A 120 -16.83 1.47 24.05
CA VAL A 120 -17.47 0.44 24.84
C VAL A 120 -18.65 1.00 25.64
N LYS A 121 -18.47 2.16 26.30
CA LYS A 121 -19.56 2.81 27.08
C LYS A 121 -20.71 3.27 26.20
N SER A 122 -20.44 3.74 24.99
CA SER A 122 -21.47 4.20 24.03
C SER A 122 -22.18 3.05 23.31
N GLY A 123 -21.80 1.80 23.55
CA GLY A 123 -22.38 0.64 22.87
C GLY A 123 -22.08 0.60 21.37
N SER A 124 -20.87 1.02 20.96
CA SER A 124 -20.42 0.97 19.57
C SER A 124 -20.62 -0.44 18.98
N LYS A 125 -21.08 -0.49 17.72
CA LYS A 125 -21.23 -1.75 16.96
C LYS A 125 -19.93 -2.20 16.28
N GLU A 126 -18.85 -1.45 16.45
CA GLU A 126 -17.54 -1.85 15.90
C GLU A 126 -17.03 -3.14 16.56
N PRO A 127 -16.28 -3.99 15.84
CA PRO A 127 -15.61 -5.12 16.42
C PRO A 127 -14.70 -4.68 17.59
N THR A 128 -14.77 -5.38 18.72
CA THR A 128 -14.05 -5.01 19.95
C THR A 128 -12.55 -4.84 19.74
N ASN A 129 -11.96 -5.67 18.87
CA ASN A 129 -10.54 -5.60 18.50
C ASN A 129 -10.16 -4.39 17.64
N GLN A 130 -11.12 -3.57 17.19
CA GLN A 130 -10.89 -2.37 16.38
C GLN A 130 -11.23 -1.07 17.13
N MET A 131 -11.98 -1.15 18.24
CA MET A 131 -12.53 0.03 18.93
C MET A 131 -11.49 1.05 19.42
N GLY A 132 -10.27 0.64 19.67
CA GLY A 132 -9.19 1.53 20.15
C GLY A 132 -8.07 1.74 19.12
N LEU A 133 -8.28 1.42 17.84
CA LEU A 133 -7.26 1.51 16.82
C LEU A 133 -7.40 2.78 15.99
N HIS A 134 -6.28 3.44 15.74
CA HIS A 134 -6.17 4.50 14.74
C HIS A 134 -5.61 3.94 13.44
N PHE A 135 -6.29 4.22 12.33
CA PHE A 135 -5.84 3.82 11.02
C PHE A 135 -5.22 5.01 10.28
N ASP A 136 -4.29 4.71 9.37
CA ASP A 136 -3.65 5.70 8.50
C ASP A 136 -4.59 6.20 7.37
N THR A 137 -5.81 5.68 7.33
CA THR A 137 -6.77 5.95 6.26
C THR A 137 -8.19 6.11 6.83
N ASP A 138 -8.79 7.26 6.55
CA ASP A 138 -10.20 7.52 6.80
C ASP A 138 -11.01 7.21 5.55
N VAL A 139 -12.07 6.43 5.70
CA VAL A 139 -12.97 6.05 4.62
C VAL A 139 -14.29 6.81 4.70
N SER A 140 -15.01 6.86 3.57
CA SER A 140 -16.33 7.49 3.49
C SER A 140 -17.39 6.52 3.00
N SER A 141 -17.77 6.56 1.72
CA SER A 141 -18.82 5.70 1.16
C SER A 141 -18.26 4.39 0.64
N CYS A 142 -19.05 3.34 0.75
CA CYS A 142 -18.76 2.03 0.16
C CYS A 142 -18.85 2.12 -1.37
N ILE A 143 -17.88 1.50 -2.06
CA ILE A 143 -17.88 1.34 -3.52
C ILE A 143 -18.36 -0.07 -3.87
N SER A 144 -17.84 -1.07 -3.16
CA SER A 144 -18.19 -2.49 -3.25
C SER A 144 -17.78 -3.20 -1.96
N ASP A 145 -18.07 -4.48 -1.81
CA ASP A 145 -17.95 -5.26 -0.56
C ASP A 145 -16.67 -5.03 0.28
N SER A 146 -15.56 -4.73 -0.40
CA SER A 146 -14.26 -4.56 0.28
C SER A 146 -13.58 -3.22 -0.07
N TYR A 147 -14.21 -2.38 -0.89
CA TYR A 147 -13.63 -1.13 -1.35
C TYR A 147 -14.46 0.07 -0.90
N TYR A 148 -13.79 1.06 -0.36
CA TYR A 148 -14.38 2.29 0.14
C TYR A 148 -13.68 3.52 -0.44
N ASN A 149 -14.44 4.59 -0.65
CA ASN A 149 -13.88 5.88 -1.01
C ASN A 149 -13.05 6.44 0.14
N VAL A 150 -11.88 6.97 -0.18
CA VAL A 150 -10.96 7.54 0.80
C VAL A 150 -11.31 9.01 1.08
N LYS A 151 -11.54 9.35 2.34
CA LYS A 151 -11.69 10.73 2.82
C LYS A 151 -10.32 11.39 2.98
N SER A 152 -9.43 10.78 3.75
CA SER A 152 -8.05 11.18 3.93
C SER A 152 -7.16 9.95 4.11
N THR A 153 -5.88 10.04 3.73
CA THR A 153 -4.93 8.95 3.93
C THR A 153 -3.49 9.43 3.94
N TYR A 154 -2.67 8.72 4.67
CA TYR A 154 -1.21 8.74 4.61
C TYR A 154 -0.66 7.30 4.61
N ALA A 155 -1.41 6.42 3.94
CA ALA A 155 -1.16 4.99 3.90
C ALA A 155 0.31 4.66 3.63
N LYS A 156 0.81 3.71 4.41
CA LYS A 156 2.19 3.21 4.33
C LYS A 156 2.34 2.11 3.27
N THR A 157 1.22 1.57 2.78
CA THR A 157 1.20 0.56 1.71
C THR A 157 0.07 0.85 0.76
N TRP A 158 0.38 0.85 -0.54
CA TRP A 158 -0.58 1.15 -1.57
C TRP A 158 -0.16 0.59 -2.93
N LEU A 159 -1.15 0.35 -3.78
CA LEU A 159 -1.01 -0.04 -5.17
C LEU A 159 -1.45 1.11 -6.07
N MET A 160 -0.64 1.45 -7.07
CA MET A 160 -0.97 2.49 -8.06
C MET A 160 -1.01 1.88 -9.47
N MET A 161 -2.04 2.20 -10.21
CA MET A 161 -2.14 2.01 -11.64
C MET A 161 -1.52 3.24 -12.33
N CYS A 162 -0.32 3.07 -12.90
CA CYS A 162 0.50 4.20 -13.37
C CYS A 162 -0.15 4.98 -14.50
N LYS A 163 -0.62 4.31 -15.55
CA LYS A 163 -1.19 4.96 -16.74
C LYS A 163 -2.36 5.90 -16.43
N PRO A 164 -3.42 5.46 -15.69
CA PRO A 164 -4.52 6.35 -15.34
C PRO A 164 -4.08 7.47 -14.39
N THR A 165 -3.21 7.18 -13.40
CA THR A 165 -2.72 8.19 -12.47
C THR A 165 -1.90 9.27 -13.20
N LEU A 166 -1.05 8.89 -14.13
CA LEU A 166 -0.28 9.82 -14.95
C LEU A 166 -1.15 10.79 -15.74
N LYS A 167 -2.29 10.35 -16.28
CA LYS A 167 -3.22 11.23 -17.02
C LYS A 167 -3.71 12.40 -16.16
N HIS A 168 -3.89 12.17 -14.88
CA HIS A 168 -4.35 13.18 -13.92
C HIS A 168 -3.22 14.05 -13.37
N MET A 169 -2.01 13.49 -13.23
CA MET A 169 -0.90 14.14 -12.54
C MET A 169 0.05 14.91 -13.47
N LYS A 170 0.00 14.68 -14.78
CA LYS A 170 0.84 15.41 -15.74
C LYS A 170 0.53 16.90 -15.73
N CYS A 171 1.57 17.71 -15.54
CA CYS A 171 1.49 19.14 -15.75
C CYS A 171 1.17 19.43 -17.22
N ARG A 172 0.10 20.19 -17.49
CA ARG A 172 -0.33 20.53 -18.86
C ARG A 172 0.72 21.31 -19.65
N ARG A 173 1.59 22.08 -18.96
CA ARG A 173 2.62 22.93 -19.58
C ARG A 173 3.89 22.19 -19.93
N THR A 174 4.41 21.37 -19.00
CA THR A 174 5.74 20.73 -19.13
C THR A 174 5.64 19.24 -19.44
N GLY A 175 4.47 18.62 -19.24
CA GLY A 175 4.31 17.17 -19.35
C GLY A 175 4.93 16.40 -18.17
N ASP A 176 5.57 17.10 -17.23
CA ASP A 176 6.23 16.49 -16.09
C ASP A 176 5.22 16.07 -15.02
N VAL A 177 5.59 15.06 -14.26
CA VAL A 177 4.89 14.62 -13.06
C VAL A 177 5.81 14.85 -11.88
N LYS A 178 5.28 15.51 -10.85
CA LYS A 178 5.99 15.69 -9.58
C LYS A 178 5.18 15.08 -8.45
N ILE A 179 5.81 14.19 -7.71
CA ILE A 179 5.25 13.54 -6.54
C ILE A 179 5.72 14.29 -5.29
N HIS A 180 4.79 14.59 -4.39
CA HIS A 180 5.14 15.30 -3.16
C HIS A 180 5.84 14.33 -2.18
N PRO A 181 6.97 14.75 -1.53
CA PRO A 181 7.73 13.87 -0.64
C PRO A 181 6.95 13.38 0.59
N LYS A 182 6.03 14.21 1.13
CA LYS A 182 5.18 13.82 2.26
C LYS A 182 3.96 13.04 1.76
N SER A 183 3.77 11.81 2.23
CA SER A 183 2.67 10.91 1.80
C SER A 183 1.29 11.57 1.92
N LYS A 184 0.97 12.20 3.04
CA LYS A 184 -0.32 12.88 3.22
C LYS A 184 -0.59 13.90 2.11
N THR A 185 0.35 14.81 1.88
CA THR A 185 0.23 15.85 0.84
C THR A 185 0.23 15.25 -0.57
N MET A 186 0.93 14.14 -0.79
CA MET A 186 0.89 13.40 -2.05
C MET A 186 -0.54 12.93 -2.36
N PHE A 187 -1.20 12.28 -1.40
CA PHE A 187 -2.57 11.80 -1.58
C PHE A 187 -3.59 12.94 -1.69
N GLU A 188 -3.40 14.04 -0.94
CA GLU A 188 -4.22 15.25 -1.09
C GLU A 188 -4.14 15.79 -2.53
N LYS A 189 -2.93 15.94 -3.08
CA LYS A 189 -2.73 16.36 -4.48
C LYS A 189 -3.29 15.35 -5.49
N PHE A 190 -3.23 14.07 -5.23
CA PHE A 190 -3.86 13.07 -6.08
C PHE A 190 -5.38 13.33 -6.16
N LYS A 191 -6.04 13.53 -5.03
CA LYS A 191 -7.48 13.83 -4.97
C LYS A 191 -7.83 15.15 -5.66
N GLU A 192 -7.07 16.20 -5.42
CA GLU A 192 -7.25 17.53 -6.06
C GLU A 192 -7.18 17.43 -7.59
N ASN A 193 -6.32 16.56 -8.11
CA ASN A 193 -6.18 16.30 -9.54
C ASN A 193 -7.15 15.26 -10.10
N GLY A 194 -8.10 14.77 -9.29
CA GLY A 194 -9.14 13.83 -9.73
C GLY A 194 -8.67 12.37 -9.83
N VAL A 195 -7.55 12.01 -9.20
CA VAL A 195 -7.11 10.61 -9.07
C VAL A 195 -8.09 9.89 -8.14
N LYS A 196 -8.66 8.77 -8.61
CA LYS A 196 -9.59 7.95 -7.83
C LYS A 196 -8.81 7.06 -6.87
N ILE A 197 -9.00 7.31 -5.56
CA ILE A 197 -8.33 6.56 -4.50
C ILE A 197 -9.38 5.74 -3.75
N ALA A 198 -9.16 4.44 -3.65
CA ALA A 198 -10.00 3.54 -2.88
C ALA A 198 -9.19 2.87 -1.77
N ALA A 199 -9.83 2.58 -0.65
CA ALA A 199 -9.29 1.77 0.43
C ALA A 199 -9.78 0.33 0.30
N TYR A 200 -8.88 -0.63 0.30
CA TYR A 200 -9.21 -2.06 0.38
C TYR A 200 -9.22 -2.48 1.85
N THR A 201 -10.41 -2.51 2.46
CA THR A 201 -10.59 -2.72 3.90
C THR A 201 -10.54 -4.17 4.33
N ALA A 202 -10.58 -5.13 3.40
CA ALA A 202 -10.36 -6.55 3.71
C ALA A 202 -8.86 -6.90 3.83
N ALA A 203 -7.97 -5.91 3.66
CA ALA A 203 -6.53 -6.11 3.82
C ALA A 203 -6.16 -6.42 5.28
N ASN A 204 -5.26 -7.38 5.44
CA ASN A 204 -4.63 -7.67 6.73
C ASN A 204 -3.17 -7.19 6.69
N ILE A 205 -2.95 -5.98 7.18
CA ILE A 205 -1.65 -5.31 7.19
C ILE A 205 -1.11 -5.28 8.61
N LEU A 206 0.09 -5.82 8.81
CA LEU A 206 0.79 -5.76 10.09
C LEU A 206 1.96 -4.77 10.02
N ILE A 207 1.98 -3.85 10.96
CA ILE A 207 3.13 -2.97 11.21
C ILE A 207 3.94 -3.57 12.35
N THR A 208 5.14 -4.06 12.08
CA THR A 208 5.95 -4.81 13.04
C THR A 208 6.91 -3.93 13.83
N TYR A 209 7.15 -2.72 13.33
CA TYR A 209 8.19 -1.83 13.84
C TYR A 209 7.97 -1.38 15.31
N THR A 210 6.76 -1.02 15.69
CA THR A 210 6.46 -0.46 17.03
C THR A 210 6.53 -1.54 18.11
N HIS A 211 6.04 -2.74 17.83
CA HIS A 211 6.00 -3.84 18.80
C HIS A 211 7.38 -4.43 19.09
N GLU A 212 8.25 -4.52 18.09
CA GLU A 212 9.61 -5.05 18.30
C GLU A 212 10.49 -4.11 19.14
N CYS A 213 10.36 -2.80 18.96
CA CYS A 213 11.08 -1.83 19.80
C CYS A 213 10.64 -1.93 21.26
N VAL A 214 9.35 -2.01 21.53
CA VAL A 214 8.82 -2.15 22.89
C VAL A 214 9.22 -3.51 23.49
N GLY A 215 9.12 -4.60 22.72
CA GLY A 215 9.57 -5.91 23.14
C GLY A 215 11.06 -5.95 23.49
N ASN A 216 11.90 -5.32 22.70
CA ASN A 216 13.34 -5.23 22.96
C ASN A 216 13.67 -4.40 24.20
N ILE A 217 12.94 -3.28 24.42
CA ILE A 217 13.10 -2.46 25.62
C ILE A 217 12.67 -3.23 26.87
N LEU A 218 11.55 -3.92 26.83
CA LEU A 218 11.06 -4.75 27.92
C LEU A 218 12.01 -5.92 28.22
N ASN A 219 12.50 -6.60 27.19
CA ASN A 219 13.48 -7.68 27.35
C ASN A 219 14.80 -7.19 27.94
N SER A 220 15.28 -6.00 27.50
CA SER A 220 16.50 -5.39 28.08
C SER A 220 16.30 -4.94 29.53
N ALA A 221 15.06 -4.62 29.94
CA ALA A 221 14.68 -4.34 31.31
C ALA A 221 14.39 -5.60 32.15
N GLY A 222 14.61 -6.80 31.59
CA GLY A 222 14.35 -8.07 32.29
C GLY A 222 12.87 -8.46 32.39
N ILE A 223 11.99 -7.76 31.70
CA ILE A 223 10.55 -8.03 31.65
C ILE A 223 10.27 -8.92 30.45
N LYS A 224 9.89 -10.17 30.69
CA LYS A 224 9.49 -11.10 29.61
C LYS A 224 8.16 -10.63 29.02
N SER A 225 8.17 -10.15 27.77
CA SER A 225 6.95 -9.97 27.00
C SER A 225 6.49 -11.33 26.51
N SER A 226 5.35 -11.80 27.03
CA SER A 226 4.67 -13.02 26.56
C SER A 226 4.09 -12.82 25.17
#